data_ce0e63649b0e1d16dcd585ead07d6cb9
#
_entry.id   ce0e63649b0e1d16dcd585ead07d6cb9
#
_cell.length_a   1.000
_cell.length_b   1.000
_cell.length_c   1.000
_cell.angle_alpha   90.00
_cell.angle_beta   90.00
_cell.angle_gamma   90.00
#
_symmetry.space_group_name_H-M   'P 1'
#
loop_
_entity.id
_entity.type
_entity.pdbx_description
1 polymer ?
#
loop_
_entity_poly.entity_id
_entity_poly.type
_entity_poly.pdbx_seq_one_letter_code
_entity_poly.pdbx_strand_id
1 'polypeptide(L)'
;MTLTEQIQKDIVTAMKAKDEARLSTLRMVKSALQLKTVEKMSPLDDKESQAVLATLIKQRKESVEQFTKGGRQEMADKEAAEIIVIESYLPKAAGEAEIVAGVKAAIAEMGAPTMKEMGTVMKNAMAKFNAAGMRVDGKVVSEIVKKELAGK
;
A
#
# COMPACT_ATOMS: atom_id res chain seq x y z
N MET A 1 -20.15 5.79 2.39
CA MET A 1 -19.50 5.35 3.66
C MET A 1 -18.00 5.57 3.56
N THR A 2 -17.43 6.26 4.53
CA THR A 2 -15.97 6.46 4.57
C THR A 2 -15.26 5.17 4.96
N LEU A 3 -13.95 5.11 4.68
CA LEU A 3 -13.12 3.96 5.08
C LEU A 3 -13.17 3.73 6.60
N THR A 4 -13.11 4.81 7.38
CA THR A 4 -13.19 4.75 8.85
C THR A 4 -14.52 4.15 9.31
N GLU A 5 -15.62 4.57 8.70
CA GLU A 5 -16.97 4.03 8.99
C GLU A 5 -17.07 2.56 8.63
N GLN A 6 -16.51 2.16 7.51
CA GLN A 6 -16.50 0.76 7.08
C GLN A 6 -15.72 -0.12 8.06
N ILE A 7 -14.57 0.34 8.50
CA ILE A 7 -13.76 -0.38 9.50
C ILE A 7 -14.53 -0.51 10.82
N GLN A 8 -15.21 0.54 11.27
CA GLN A 8 -16.01 0.50 12.50
C GLN A 8 -17.14 -0.53 12.37
N LYS A 9 -17.81 -0.58 11.25
CA LYS A 9 -18.85 -1.57 10.97
C LYS A 9 -18.29 -2.99 10.98
N ASP A 10 -17.13 -3.18 10.36
CA ASP A 10 -16.48 -4.50 10.29
C ASP A 10 -15.99 -4.98 11.64
N ILE A 11 -15.59 -4.07 12.53
CA ILE A 11 -15.26 -4.39 13.93
C ILE A 11 -16.48 -5.02 14.61
N VAL A 12 -17.65 -4.42 14.47
CA VAL A 12 -18.87 -4.96 15.06
C VAL A 12 -19.20 -6.34 14.49
N THR A 13 -19.06 -6.51 13.18
CA THR A 13 -19.26 -7.79 12.51
C THR A 13 -18.31 -8.86 13.02
N ALA A 14 -17.02 -8.53 13.17
CA ALA A 14 -16.01 -9.45 13.69
C ALA A 14 -16.30 -9.84 15.16
N MET A 15 -16.78 -8.89 15.96
CA MET A 15 -17.19 -9.16 17.34
C MET A 15 -18.33 -10.17 17.38
N LYS A 16 -19.35 -9.98 16.57
CA LYS A 16 -20.51 -10.87 16.50
C LYS A 16 -20.12 -12.26 15.99
N ALA A 17 -19.19 -12.33 15.06
CA ALA A 17 -18.67 -13.60 14.52
C ALA A 17 -17.66 -14.28 15.44
N LYS A 18 -17.23 -13.61 16.50
CA LYS A 18 -16.18 -14.10 17.41
C LYS A 18 -14.86 -14.37 16.69
N ASP A 19 -14.59 -13.61 15.65
CA ASP A 19 -13.34 -13.65 14.88
C ASP A 19 -12.31 -12.75 15.57
N GLU A 20 -11.65 -13.30 16.58
CA GLU A 20 -10.73 -12.52 17.43
C GLU A 20 -9.50 -12.00 16.68
N ALA A 21 -8.96 -12.78 15.77
CA ALA A 21 -7.78 -12.38 14.97
C ALA A 21 -8.11 -11.16 14.11
N ARG A 22 -9.23 -11.21 13.39
CA ARG A 22 -9.69 -10.10 12.57
C ARG A 22 -10.05 -8.88 13.42
N LEU A 23 -10.74 -9.10 14.54
CA LEU A 23 -11.11 -8.05 15.47
C LEU A 23 -9.89 -7.33 16.01
N SER A 24 -8.87 -8.05 16.45
CA SER A 24 -7.62 -7.48 16.95
C SER A 24 -6.94 -6.60 15.91
N THR A 25 -6.83 -7.09 14.68
CA THR A 25 -6.24 -6.34 13.58
C THR A 25 -7.02 -5.07 13.27
N LEU A 26 -8.35 -5.16 13.20
CA LEU A 26 -9.20 -4.01 12.92
C LEU A 26 -9.17 -2.95 14.02
N ARG A 27 -9.12 -3.37 15.29
CA ARG A 27 -8.98 -2.45 16.42
C ARG A 27 -7.67 -1.67 16.35
N MET A 28 -6.61 -2.34 15.97
CA MET A 28 -5.31 -1.71 15.81
C MET A 28 -5.32 -0.71 14.65
N VAL A 29 -5.93 -1.07 13.52
CA VAL A 29 -6.10 -0.15 12.38
C VAL A 29 -6.90 1.08 12.83
N LYS A 30 -7.99 0.88 13.55
CA LYS A 30 -8.81 1.98 14.08
C LYS A 30 -7.97 2.91 14.97
N SER A 31 -7.15 2.35 15.85
CA SER A 31 -6.28 3.14 16.73
C SER A 31 -5.29 3.99 15.94
N ALA A 32 -4.69 3.43 14.89
CA ALA A 32 -3.76 4.15 14.03
C ALA A 32 -4.46 5.31 13.30
N LEU A 33 -5.69 5.08 12.81
CA LEU A 33 -6.48 6.12 12.15
C LEU A 33 -6.89 7.22 13.14
N GLN A 34 -7.25 6.87 14.35
CA GLN A 34 -7.60 7.83 15.41
C GLN A 34 -6.39 8.70 15.77
N LEU A 35 -5.22 8.09 15.93
CA LEU A 35 -4.00 8.83 16.21
C LEU A 35 -3.70 9.85 15.11
N LYS A 36 -3.84 9.45 13.87
CA LYS A 36 -3.61 10.35 12.73
C LYS A 36 -4.64 11.47 12.67
N THR A 37 -5.89 11.17 13.01
CA THR A 37 -6.97 12.18 13.11
C THR A 37 -6.64 13.23 14.17
N VAL A 38 -6.11 12.80 15.32
CA VAL A 38 -5.70 13.71 16.40
C VAL A 38 -4.52 14.57 15.96
N GLU A 39 -3.52 13.99 15.32
CA GLU A 39 -2.37 14.73 14.78
C GLU A 39 -2.78 15.78 13.78
N LYS A 40 -3.72 15.45 12.89
CA LYS A 40 -4.24 16.36 11.87
C LYS A 40 -5.19 17.41 12.46
N MET A 41 -5.81 17.11 13.60
CA MET A 41 -6.84 17.93 14.26
C MET A 41 -8.11 18.09 13.41
N SER A 42 -8.38 17.13 12.54
CA SER A 42 -9.59 17.09 11.69
C SER A 42 -9.81 15.69 11.15
N PRO A 43 -11.02 15.36 10.68
CA PRO A 43 -11.29 14.05 10.10
C PRO A 43 -10.39 13.74 8.92
N LEU A 44 -10.03 12.47 8.74
CA LEU A 44 -9.25 12.00 7.60
C LEU A 44 -10.18 11.75 6.42
N ASP A 45 -9.74 12.13 5.21
CA ASP A 45 -10.40 11.67 3.99
C ASP A 45 -9.94 10.24 3.66
N ASP A 46 -10.55 9.62 2.66
CA ASP A 46 -10.24 8.23 2.31
C ASP A 46 -8.79 8.08 1.83
N LYS A 47 -8.27 9.05 1.13
CA LYS A 47 -6.89 9.04 0.66
C LYS A 47 -5.90 9.05 1.82
N GLU A 48 -6.14 9.90 2.82
CA GLU A 48 -5.32 9.97 4.02
C GLU A 48 -5.43 8.68 4.84
N SER A 49 -6.63 8.12 4.95
CA SER A 49 -6.86 6.84 5.62
C SER A 49 -6.12 5.70 4.91
N GLN A 50 -6.15 5.66 3.59
CA GLN A 50 -5.43 4.68 2.79
C GLN A 50 -3.91 4.79 3.00
N ALA A 51 -3.39 6.01 3.12
CA ALA A 51 -1.97 6.24 3.39
C ALA A 51 -1.56 5.65 4.75
N VAL A 52 -2.39 5.79 5.77
CA VAL A 52 -2.16 5.17 7.09
C VAL A 52 -2.12 3.65 6.95
N LEU A 53 -3.07 3.07 6.23
CA LEU A 53 -3.11 1.62 6.02
C LEU A 53 -1.88 1.12 5.26
N ALA A 54 -1.45 1.85 4.25
CA ALA A 54 -0.24 1.50 3.48
C ALA A 54 1.01 1.48 4.37
N THR A 55 1.13 2.44 5.29
CA THR A 55 2.22 2.49 6.27
C THR A 55 2.18 1.27 7.20
N LEU A 56 1.00 0.91 7.69
CA LEU A 56 0.82 -0.27 8.54
C LEU A 56 1.24 -1.56 7.81
N ILE A 57 0.90 -1.68 6.55
CA ILE A 57 1.29 -2.83 5.72
C ILE A 57 2.80 -2.88 5.55
N LYS A 58 3.42 -1.76 5.26
CA LYS A 58 4.89 -1.66 5.11
C LYS A 58 5.61 -2.12 6.37
N GLN A 59 5.18 -1.62 7.53
CA GLN A 59 5.75 -2.00 8.82
C GLN A 59 5.63 -3.50 9.07
N ARG A 60 4.49 -4.09 8.71
CA ARG A 60 4.26 -5.53 8.88
C ARG A 60 5.07 -6.38 7.92
N LYS A 61 5.26 -5.93 6.69
CA LYS A 61 6.13 -6.62 5.74
C LYS A 61 7.57 -6.68 6.25
N GLU A 62 8.04 -5.59 6.84
CA GLU A 62 9.36 -5.54 7.48
C GLU A 62 9.44 -6.52 8.65
N SER A 63 8.37 -6.57 9.48
CA SER A 63 8.28 -7.52 10.59
C SER A 63 8.28 -8.96 10.12
N VAL A 64 7.52 -9.29 9.07
CA VAL A 64 7.50 -10.63 8.46
C VAL A 64 8.92 -11.05 8.06
N GLU A 65 9.63 -10.15 7.38
CA GLU A 65 11.00 -10.41 6.96
C GLU A 65 11.92 -10.68 8.15
N GLN A 66 11.84 -9.85 9.20
CA GLN A 66 12.67 -10.01 10.39
C GLN A 66 12.35 -11.30 11.14
N PHE A 67 11.08 -11.63 11.33
CA PHE A 67 10.68 -12.88 12.01
C PHE A 67 11.10 -14.11 11.21
N THR A 68 10.97 -14.05 9.89
CA THR A 68 11.41 -15.17 9.02
C THR A 68 12.91 -15.37 9.12
N LYS A 69 13.69 -14.32 9.08
CA LYS A 69 15.16 -14.36 9.24
C LYS A 69 15.56 -14.87 10.63
N GLY A 70 14.79 -14.52 11.65
CA GLY A 70 15.03 -14.94 13.02
C GLY A 70 14.52 -16.34 13.38
N GLY A 71 13.95 -17.07 12.41
CA GLY A 71 13.42 -18.42 12.62
C GLY A 71 12.10 -18.45 13.38
N ARG A 72 11.39 -17.32 13.46
CA ARG A 72 10.09 -17.22 14.16
C ARG A 72 8.94 -17.23 13.17
N GLN A 73 8.77 -18.35 12.49
CA GLN A 73 7.78 -18.47 11.42
C GLN A 73 6.34 -18.23 11.88
N GLU A 74 5.96 -18.68 13.06
CA GLU A 74 4.62 -18.46 13.61
C GLU A 74 4.27 -16.97 13.72
N MET A 75 5.23 -16.15 14.17
CA MET A 75 5.05 -14.72 14.27
C MET A 75 5.01 -14.05 12.90
N ALA A 76 5.82 -14.52 11.97
CA ALA A 76 5.80 -14.06 10.59
C ALA A 76 4.43 -14.34 9.95
N ASP A 77 3.88 -15.51 10.15
CA ASP A 77 2.58 -15.93 9.62
C ASP A 77 1.44 -15.08 10.21
N LYS A 78 1.52 -14.74 11.48
CA LYS A 78 0.55 -13.87 12.14
C LYS A 78 0.55 -12.47 11.51
N GLU A 79 1.74 -11.89 11.33
CA GLU A 79 1.88 -10.59 10.69
C GLU A 79 1.38 -10.62 9.24
N ALA A 80 1.68 -11.69 8.51
CA ALA A 80 1.20 -11.86 7.13
C ALA A 80 -0.33 -11.94 7.07
N ALA A 81 -0.97 -12.60 8.03
CA ALA A 81 -2.42 -12.67 8.11
C ALA A 81 -3.03 -11.28 8.38
N GLU A 82 -2.39 -10.47 9.22
CA GLU A 82 -2.81 -9.09 9.48
C GLU A 82 -2.72 -8.23 8.22
N ILE A 83 -1.67 -8.40 7.42
CA ILE A 83 -1.49 -7.71 6.14
C ILE A 83 -2.69 -7.99 5.22
N ILE A 84 -3.14 -9.24 5.12
CA ILE A 84 -4.28 -9.62 4.27
C ILE A 84 -5.54 -8.86 4.69
N VAL A 85 -5.80 -8.76 5.98
CA VAL A 85 -6.96 -8.01 6.51
C VAL A 85 -6.87 -6.54 6.11
N ILE A 86 -5.73 -5.91 6.32
CA ILE A 86 -5.52 -4.49 6.02
C ILE A 86 -5.63 -4.23 4.51
N GLU A 87 -5.01 -5.07 3.69
CA GLU A 87 -5.05 -4.93 2.23
C GLU A 87 -6.47 -5.01 1.66
N SER A 88 -7.39 -5.70 2.34
CA SER A 88 -8.78 -5.79 1.89
C SER A 88 -9.49 -4.43 1.82
N TYR A 89 -8.97 -3.41 2.48
CA TYR A 89 -9.50 -2.05 2.49
C TYR A 89 -8.84 -1.13 1.45
N LEU A 90 -7.80 -1.59 0.80
CA LEU A 90 -7.06 -0.79 -0.18
C LEU A 90 -7.44 -1.21 -1.61
N PRO A 91 -7.26 -0.30 -2.60
CA PRO A 91 -7.37 -0.70 -4.00
C PRO A 91 -6.43 -1.85 -4.27
N LYS A 92 -6.82 -2.73 -5.18
CA LYS A 92 -5.99 -3.86 -5.59
C LYS A 92 -4.64 -3.34 -6.09
N ALA A 93 -3.55 -3.98 -5.62
CA ALA A 93 -2.22 -3.63 -6.10
C ALA A 93 -2.10 -3.92 -7.59
N ALA A 94 -1.47 -3.01 -8.33
CA ALA A 94 -1.22 -3.19 -9.76
C ALA A 94 -0.26 -4.36 -9.99
N GLY A 95 -0.58 -5.18 -11.00
CA GLY A 95 0.30 -6.25 -11.45
C GLY A 95 1.51 -5.70 -12.22
N GLU A 96 2.55 -6.51 -12.37
CA GLU A 96 3.76 -6.11 -13.10
C GLU A 96 3.46 -5.60 -14.50
N ALA A 97 2.58 -6.28 -15.24
CA ALA A 97 2.19 -5.90 -16.61
C ALA A 97 1.57 -4.50 -16.65
N GLU A 98 0.73 -4.17 -15.67
CA GLU A 98 0.11 -2.84 -15.58
C GLU A 98 1.14 -1.76 -15.26
N ILE A 99 2.09 -2.06 -14.38
CA ILE A 99 3.18 -1.14 -14.05
C ILE A 99 4.08 -0.89 -15.25
N VAL A 100 4.45 -1.94 -15.97
CA VAL A 100 5.26 -1.84 -17.21
C VAL A 100 4.54 -0.97 -18.24
N ALA A 101 3.26 -1.19 -18.47
CA ALA A 101 2.47 -0.39 -19.41
C ALA A 101 2.44 1.09 -19.03
N GLY A 102 2.26 1.40 -17.74
CA GLY A 102 2.25 2.77 -17.23
C GLY A 102 3.61 3.46 -17.37
N VAL A 103 4.69 2.74 -17.08
CA VAL A 103 6.06 3.24 -17.23
C VAL A 103 6.36 3.52 -18.71
N LYS A 104 6.03 2.61 -19.61
CA LYS A 104 6.22 2.81 -21.04
C LYS A 104 5.43 4.01 -21.57
N ALA A 105 4.21 4.19 -21.10
CA ALA A 105 3.40 5.36 -21.46
C ALA A 105 4.05 6.67 -20.98
N ALA A 106 4.58 6.71 -19.77
CA ALA A 106 5.28 7.88 -19.25
C ALA A 106 6.54 8.20 -20.05
N ILE A 107 7.30 7.18 -20.45
CA ILE A 107 8.48 7.32 -21.29
C ILE A 107 8.09 7.86 -22.67
N ALA A 108 7.04 7.33 -23.27
CA ALA A 108 6.56 7.76 -24.59
C ALA A 108 6.14 9.24 -24.61
N GLU A 109 5.50 9.71 -23.55
CA GLU A 109 5.11 11.10 -23.41
C GLU A 109 6.29 12.07 -23.30
N MET A 110 7.41 11.60 -22.78
CA MET A 110 8.64 12.37 -22.67
C MET A 110 9.48 12.36 -23.95
N GLY A 111 9.09 11.54 -24.92
CA GLY A 111 9.84 11.34 -26.16
C GLY A 111 10.86 10.22 -26.01
N ALA A 112 12.13 10.55 -25.84
CA ALA A 112 13.21 9.56 -25.70
C ALA A 112 14.10 9.90 -24.49
N PRO A 113 13.58 9.75 -23.25
CA PRO A 113 14.37 10.07 -22.05
C PRO A 113 15.52 9.10 -21.86
N THR A 114 16.59 9.59 -21.22
CA THR A 114 17.75 8.79 -20.87
C THR A 114 17.75 8.46 -19.38
N MET A 115 18.73 7.69 -18.92
CA MET A 115 18.91 7.39 -17.49
C MET A 115 19.06 8.65 -16.63
N LYS A 116 19.54 9.75 -17.19
CA LYS A 116 19.65 11.04 -16.48
C LYS A 116 18.29 11.60 -16.09
N GLU A 117 17.25 11.22 -16.80
CA GLU A 117 15.88 11.69 -16.60
C GLU A 117 15.03 10.70 -15.80
N MET A 118 15.67 9.68 -15.21
CA MET A 118 15.00 8.64 -14.44
C MET A 118 14.07 9.21 -13.37
N GLY A 119 14.50 10.23 -12.62
CA GLY A 119 13.70 10.86 -11.58
C GLY A 119 12.42 11.47 -12.14
N THR A 120 12.49 12.11 -13.31
CA THR A 120 11.33 12.70 -13.99
C THR A 120 10.37 11.61 -14.50
N VAL A 121 10.92 10.53 -15.06
CA VAL A 121 10.12 9.38 -15.51
C VAL A 121 9.38 8.76 -14.32
N MET A 122 10.07 8.56 -13.20
CA MET A 122 9.47 8.07 -11.97
C MET A 122 8.31 8.94 -11.51
N LYS A 123 8.52 10.25 -11.45
CA LYS A 123 7.49 11.21 -11.04
C LYS A 123 6.27 11.13 -11.94
N ASN A 124 6.47 11.12 -13.26
CA ASN A 124 5.38 11.07 -14.23
C ASN A 124 4.62 9.73 -14.18
N ALA A 125 5.34 8.62 -14.05
CA ALA A 125 4.72 7.30 -13.91
C ALA A 125 3.88 7.20 -12.63
N MET A 126 4.42 7.66 -11.50
CA MET A 126 3.70 7.65 -10.23
C MET A 126 2.45 8.52 -10.28
N ALA A 127 2.52 9.68 -10.93
CA ALA A 127 1.37 10.55 -11.12
C ALA A 127 0.25 9.85 -11.92
N LYS A 128 0.61 9.10 -12.97
CA LYS A 128 -0.35 8.33 -13.76
C LYS A 128 -1.02 7.22 -12.93
N PHE A 129 -0.24 6.49 -12.13
CA PHE A 129 -0.77 5.45 -11.27
C PHE A 129 -1.72 6.02 -10.22
N ASN A 130 -1.35 7.14 -9.61
CA ASN A 130 -2.21 7.83 -8.64
C ASN A 130 -3.51 8.32 -9.28
N ALA A 131 -3.45 8.89 -10.48
CA ALA A 131 -4.62 9.35 -11.21
C ALA A 131 -5.56 8.22 -11.58
N ALA A 132 -5.02 7.03 -11.87
CA ALA A 132 -5.79 5.83 -12.19
C ALA A 132 -6.31 5.09 -10.94
N GLY A 133 -5.96 5.56 -9.74
CA GLY A 133 -6.33 4.89 -8.50
C GLY A 133 -5.59 3.57 -8.27
N MET A 134 -4.46 3.37 -8.93
CA MET A 134 -3.67 2.15 -8.82
C MET A 134 -2.70 2.23 -7.65
N ARG A 135 -2.64 1.16 -6.86
CA ARG A 135 -1.66 1.03 -5.79
C ARG A 135 -0.41 0.34 -6.34
N VAL A 136 0.73 1.00 -6.27
CA VAL A 136 2.01 0.48 -6.78
C VAL A 136 3.09 0.57 -5.72
N ASP A 137 4.05 -0.38 -5.77
CA ASP A 137 5.25 -0.33 -4.94
C ASP A 137 6.30 0.50 -5.67
N GLY A 138 6.71 1.61 -5.05
CA GLY A 138 7.71 2.52 -5.65
C GLY A 138 9.03 1.84 -6.00
N LYS A 139 9.45 0.83 -5.23
CA LYS A 139 10.66 0.06 -5.52
C LYS A 139 10.52 -0.74 -6.82
N VAL A 140 9.38 -1.39 -7.02
CA VAL A 140 9.09 -2.15 -8.25
C VAL A 140 9.04 -1.20 -9.45
N VAL A 141 8.38 -0.06 -9.30
CA VAL A 141 8.32 0.97 -10.35
C VAL A 141 9.72 1.44 -10.72
N SER A 142 10.57 1.72 -9.71
CA SER A 142 11.95 2.14 -9.92
C SER A 142 12.76 1.12 -10.72
N GLU A 143 12.65 -0.15 -10.36
CA GLU A 143 13.35 -1.24 -11.07
C GLU A 143 12.89 -1.35 -12.52
N ILE A 144 11.59 -1.22 -12.77
CA ILE A 144 11.02 -1.27 -14.13
C ILE A 144 11.48 -0.06 -14.95
N VAL A 145 11.48 1.15 -14.36
CA VAL A 145 11.97 2.36 -15.03
C VAL A 145 13.44 2.19 -15.45
N LYS A 146 14.29 1.70 -14.56
CA LYS A 146 15.69 1.43 -14.88
C LYS A 146 15.83 0.46 -16.04
N LYS A 147 15.07 -0.63 -16.02
CA LYS A 147 15.11 -1.66 -17.06
C LYS A 147 14.66 -1.11 -18.40
N GLU A 148 13.57 -0.36 -18.43
CA GLU A 148 13.04 0.22 -19.67
C GLU A 148 13.98 1.28 -20.26
N LEU A 149 14.61 2.10 -19.43
CA LEU A 149 15.57 3.11 -19.88
C LEU A 149 16.89 2.48 -20.34
N ALA A 150 17.34 1.43 -19.67
CA ALA A 150 18.57 0.71 -20.03
C ALA A 150 18.42 -0.08 -21.35
N GLY A 151 17.21 -0.50 -21.70
CA GLY A 151 16.91 -1.22 -22.93
C GLY A 151 16.85 -0.35 -24.18
N LYS A 152 17.13 0.94 -24.05
CA LYS A 152 17.16 1.90 -25.15
C LYS A 152 18.61 2.24 -25.59
#